data_7a88884a24d131f75154d088cf6cc8c4
#
_entry.id   7a88884a24d131f75154d088cf6cc8c4
#
_cell.length_a   1.000
_cell.length_b   1.000
_cell.length_c   1.000
_cell.angle_alpha   90.00
_cell.angle_beta   90.00
_cell.angle_gamma   90.00
#
_symmetry.space_group_name_H-M   'P 1'
#
loop_
_entity.id
_entity.type
_entity.pdbx_description
1 polymer ?
#
loop_
_entity_poly.entity_id
_entity_poly.type
_entity_poly.pdbx_seq_one_letter_code
_entity_poly.pdbx_strand_id
1 'polypeptide(L)'
;AAGIAVTPAAGVPAQAASQPAAPSPYGRRSSDRPGGQPVNARRAEERVRENTIRVDTSRLDQVLNLSGEIGLTKNRLTSLRADILAGKNDSETLHALDQAVSQLDLLVSDLQNSVMKTRMQPIGRLFQKYPRIARDLARQLGKDVELVLAGEETEVDKTMIEDLADPLI
;
A
#
# COMPACT_ATOMS: atom_id res chain seq x y z
N ALA A 1 12.09 -12.86 62.65
CA ALA A 1 12.48 -14.25 62.72
C ALA A 1 11.71 -14.98 61.63
N ALA A 2 12.29 -15.22 60.52
CA ALA A 2 13.19 -16.27 60.12
C ALA A 2 12.45 -17.57 59.78
N GLY A 3 12.65 -18.04 58.59
CA GLY A 3 12.31 -19.41 58.23
C GLY A 3 12.32 -19.66 56.75
N ILE A 4 13.51 -19.77 56.14
CA ILE A 4 13.74 -20.26 54.81
C ILE A 4 13.73 -21.78 54.85
N ALA A 5 12.95 -22.44 54.00
CA ALA A 5 13.07 -23.88 53.76
C ALA A 5 13.33 -24.11 52.26
N VAL A 6 14.52 -24.61 51.99
CA VAL A 6 15.01 -25.13 50.71
C VAL A 6 14.68 -26.61 50.65
N THR A 7 14.13 -27.09 49.52
CA THR A 7 13.99 -28.52 49.26
C THR A 7 14.61 -28.86 47.89
N PRO A 8 15.35 -29.95 47.77
CA PRO A 8 16.27 -30.22 46.66
C PRO A 8 15.61 -30.92 45.47
N ALA A 9 16.30 -30.80 44.33
CA ALA A 9 16.03 -31.37 43.04
C ALA A 9 15.99 -32.91 43.01
N ALA A 10 15.14 -33.46 42.16
CA ALA A 10 15.18 -34.84 41.74
C ALA A 10 15.05 -34.94 40.22
N GLY A 11 16.06 -35.53 39.61
CA GLY A 11 15.95 -36.55 38.59
C GLY A 11 15.69 -36.09 37.14
N VAL A 12 16.79 -35.94 36.38
CA VAL A 12 16.81 -35.93 34.93
C VAL A 12 16.76 -37.38 34.44
N PRO A 13 15.82 -37.79 33.55
CA PRO A 13 15.92 -39.06 32.83
C PRO A 13 16.78 -38.89 31.59
N ALA A 14 17.62 -39.87 31.37
CA ALA A 14 18.59 -40.02 30.32
C ALA A 14 17.98 -39.92 28.91
N GLN A 15 18.63 -39.15 28.05
CA GLN A 15 18.44 -39.14 26.60
C GLN A 15 18.84 -40.50 26.01
N ALA A 16 17.84 -41.18 25.42
CA ALA A 16 18.11 -42.31 24.53
C ALA A 16 18.68 -41.76 23.21
N ALA A 17 19.93 -42.18 22.92
CA ALA A 17 20.62 -41.91 21.68
C ALA A 17 19.86 -42.51 20.50
N SER A 18 19.32 -41.67 19.63
CA SER A 18 18.73 -42.07 18.35
C SER A 18 19.87 -42.41 17.36
N GLN A 19 19.92 -43.65 16.90
CA GLN A 19 20.82 -44.11 15.85
C GLN A 19 20.56 -43.34 14.55
N PRO A 20 21.62 -42.99 13.78
CA PRO A 20 21.43 -42.38 12.45
C PRO A 20 20.89 -43.43 11.48
N ALA A 21 19.73 -43.15 10.88
CA ALA A 21 19.16 -43.97 9.83
C ALA A 21 20.00 -43.95 8.57
N ALA A 22 20.27 -45.13 8.00
CA ALA A 22 21.03 -45.35 6.78
C ALA A 22 20.45 -44.56 5.59
N PRO A 23 21.28 -44.03 4.67
CA PRO A 23 20.80 -43.26 3.52
C PRO A 23 20.05 -44.17 2.55
N SER A 24 18.81 -43.78 2.20
CA SER A 24 17.99 -44.42 1.17
C SER A 24 18.60 -44.19 -0.22
N PRO A 25 18.71 -45.22 -1.11
CA PRO A 25 19.35 -45.12 -2.43
C PRO A 25 18.52 -44.35 -3.47
N TYR A 26 17.32 -43.93 -3.16
CA TYR A 26 16.51 -43.12 -4.06
C TYR A 26 16.42 -41.68 -3.53
N GLY A 27 16.99 -40.74 -4.30
CA GLY A 27 17.03 -39.33 -3.97
C GLY A 27 15.60 -38.77 -3.79
N ARG A 28 15.23 -38.43 -2.55
CA ARG A 28 13.99 -37.71 -2.24
C ARG A 28 14.09 -36.33 -2.82
N ARG A 29 13.08 -35.94 -3.60
CA ARG A 29 12.95 -34.56 -4.09
C ARG A 29 12.74 -33.63 -2.88
N SER A 30 13.19 -32.38 -2.99
CA SER A 30 13.09 -31.38 -1.91
C SER A 30 11.65 -31.11 -1.42
N SER A 31 10.64 -31.56 -2.20
CA SER A 31 9.21 -31.52 -1.89
C SER A 31 8.78 -32.53 -0.83
N ASP A 32 9.61 -33.56 -0.53
CA ASP A 32 9.25 -34.65 0.37
C ASP A 32 9.66 -34.40 1.83
N ARG A 33 10.11 -33.18 2.18
CA ARG A 33 10.42 -32.81 3.56
C ARG A 33 9.12 -32.54 4.32
N PRO A 34 8.88 -33.21 5.46
CA PRO A 34 7.76 -32.86 6.34
C PRO A 34 8.01 -31.45 6.88
N GLY A 35 7.15 -30.49 6.49
CA GLY A 35 7.27 -29.06 6.81
C GLY A 35 7.53 -28.15 5.60
N GLY A 36 7.65 -28.68 4.39
CA GLY A 36 7.64 -27.88 3.17
C GLY A 36 6.28 -27.22 2.96
N GLN A 37 6.22 -25.90 2.94
CA GLN A 37 4.98 -25.17 2.65
C GLN A 37 4.45 -25.60 1.28
N PRO A 38 3.15 -25.85 1.12
CA PRO A 38 2.58 -26.24 -0.16
C PRO A 38 2.80 -25.14 -1.20
N VAL A 39 3.17 -25.52 -2.42
CA VAL A 39 3.48 -24.60 -3.55
C VAL A 39 2.36 -23.60 -3.79
N ASN A 40 1.12 -23.93 -3.38
CA ASN A 40 -0.04 -23.04 -3.46
C ASN A 40 0.01 -21.85 -2.49
N ALA A 41 0.70 -22.00 -1.34
CA ALA A 41 0.87 -20.89 -0.41
C ALA A 41 1.82 -19.81 -0.99
N ARG A 42 2.88 -20.22 -1.67
CA ARG A 42 3.80 -19.29 -2.34
C ARG A 42 3.13 -18.49 -3.45
N ARG A 43 2.24 -19.13 -4.25
CA ARG A 43 1.46 -18.43 -5.28
C ARG A 43 0.42 -17.48 -4.70
N ALA A 44 -0.16 -17.79 -3.53
CA ALA A 44 -1.09 -16.89 -2.85
C ALA A 44 -0.36 -15.68 -2.26
N GLU A 45 0.84 -15.87 -1.69
CA GLU A 45 1.68 -14.76 -1.19
C GLU A 45 2.21 -13.87 -2.32
N GLU A 46 2.56 -14.42 -3.48
CA GLU A 46 2.92 -13.64 -4.67
C GLU A 46 1.75 -12.79 -5.17
N ARG A 47 0.53 -13.34 -5.26
CA ARG A 47 -0.66 -12.57 -5.65
C ARG A 47 -1.02 -11.46 -4.68
N VAL A 48 -0.80 -11.65 -3.37
CA VAL A 48 -1.02 -10.61 -2.35
C VAL A 48 0.03 -9.48 -2.49
N ARG A 49 1.25 -9.79 -2.93
CA ARG A 49 2.30 -8.79 -3.18
C ARG A 49 2.03 -7.94 -4.42
N GLU A 50 1.36 -8.47 -5.44
CA GLU A 50 1.01 -7.75 -6.66
C GLU A 50 -0.05 -6.65 -6.40
N ASN A 51 -0.88 -6.79 -5.37
CA ASN A 51 -1.91 -5.82 -5.00
C ASN A 51 -1.45 -4.74 -4.01
N THR A 52 -0.18 -4.72 -3.60
CA THR A 52 0.33 -3.68 -2.71
C THR A 52 0.81 -2.47 -3.49
N ILE A 53 0.29 -1.30 -3.14
CA ILE A 53 0.75 -0.01 -3.64
C ILE A 53 1.64 0.60 -2.55
N ARG A 54 2.87 0.99 -2.91
CA ARG A 54 3.71 1.81 -2.03
C ARG A 54 3.31 3.25 -2.22
N VAL A 55 2.79 3.85 -1.17
CA VAL A 55 2.40 5.27 -1.13
C VAL A 55 3.38 6.00 -0.24
N ASP A 56 3.69 7.24 -0.60
CA ASP A 56 4.46 8.12 0.26
C ASP A 56 3.63 8.46 1.51
N THR A 57 4.25 8.32 2.69
CA THR A 57 3.59 8.61 3.98
C THR A 57 3.08 10.03 4.08
N SER A 58 3.79 11.01 3.49
CA SER A 58 3.38 12.41 3.45
C SER A 58 2.03 12.62 2.76
N ARG A 59 1.73 11.83 1.73
CA ARG A 59 0.43 11.87 1.04
C ARG A 59 -0.68 11.28 1.89
N LEU A 60 -0.40 10.23 2.64
CA LEU A 60 -1.35 9.65 3.59
C LEU A 60 -1.64 10.61 4.74
N ASP A 61 -0.61 11.28 5.27
CA ASP A 61 -0.76 12.29 6.32
C ASP A 61 -1.64 13.45 5.85
N GLN A 62 -1.50 13.88 4.59
CA GLN A 62 -2.37 14.90 4.01
C GLN A 62 -3.85 14.45 3.96
N VAL A 63 -4.12 13.22 3.55
CA VAL A 63 -5.48 12.64 3.55
C VAL A 63 -6.05 12.58 4.96
N LEU A 64 -5.25 12.17 5.96
CA LEU A 64 -5.67 12.11 7.36
C LEU A 64 -5.97 13.50 7.93
N ASN A 65 -5.14 14.50 7.65
CA ASN A 65 -5.37 15.87 8.07
C ASN A 65 -6.67 16.43 7.49
N LEU A 66 -6.90 16.29 6.17
CA LEU A 66 -8.13 16.70 5.51
C LEU A 66 -9.36 15.98 6.08
N SER A 67 -9.24 14.69 6.38
CA SER A 67 -10.31 13.93 7.05
C SER A 67 -10.65 14.49 8.44
N GLY A 68 -9.63 14.92 9.19
CA GLY A 68 -9.81 15.60 10.48
C GLY A 68 -10.54 16.92 10.34
N GLU A 69 -10.16 17.76 9.37
CA GLU A 69 -10.79 19.05 9.10
C GLU A 69 -12.27 18.89 8.66
N ILE A 70 -12.56 17.87 7.84
CA ILE A 70 -13.94 17.51 7.47
C ILE A 70 -14.75 17.15 8.72
N GLY A 71 -14.13 16.40 9.66
CA GLY A 71 -14.76 16.06 10.94
C GLY A 71 -15.12 17.29 11.77
N LEU A 72 -14.22 18.26 11.86
CA LEU A 72 -14.48 19.53 12.57
C LEU A 72 -15.59 20.35 11.88
N THR A 73 -15.55 20.48 10.56
CA THR A 73 -16.58 21.20 9.78
C THR A 73 -17.95 20.54 9.92
N LYS A 74 -18.01 19.20 9.89
CA LYS A 74 -19.22 18.43 10.18
C LYS A 74 -19.80 18.75 11.56
N ASN A 75 -18.97 18.83 12.60
CA ASN A 75 -19.41 19.16 13.95
C ASN A 75 -19.99 20.59 14.00
N ARG A 76 -19.35 21.57 13.33
CA ARG A 76 -19.85 22.93 13.17
C ARG A 76 -21.22 22.95 12.48
N LEU A 77 -21.37 22.21 11.37
CA LEU A 77 -22.65 22.07 10.67
C LEU A 77 -23.76 21.47 11.56
N THR A 78 -23.39 20.48 12.37
CA THR A 78 -24.33 19.84 13.30
C THR A 78 -24.81 20.84 14.38
N SER A 79 -23.91 21.68 14.91
CA SER A 79 -24.26 22.73 15.85
C SER A 79 -25.16 23.80 15.23
N LEU A 80 -24.81 24.30 14.04
CA LEU A 80 -25.64 25.29 13.33
C LEU A 80 -27.02 24.74 12.99
N ARG A 81 -27.10 23.47 12.61
CA ARG A 81 -28.40 22.79 12.40
C ARG A 81 -29.24 22.77 13.68
N ALA A 82 -28.63 22.47 14.83
CA ALA A 82 -29.34 22.45 16.10
C ALA A 82 -29.86 23.85 16.48
N ASP A 83 -29.06 24.90 16.24
CA ASP A 83 -29.45 26.29 16.46
C ASP A 83 -30.65 26.71 15.59
N ILE A 84 -30.62 26.34 14.31
CA ILE A 84 -31.73 26.59 13.38
C ILE A 84 -33.02 25.87 13.82
N LEU A 85 -32.88 24.60 14.26
CA LEU A 85 -34.03 23.82 14.76
C LEU A 85 -34.59 24.38 16.08
N ALA A 86 -33.76 25.05 16.85
CA ALA A 86 -34.17 25.78 18.09
C ALA A 86 -34.79 27.14 17.81
N GLY A 87 -34.98 27.51 16.51
CA GLY A 87 -35.61 28.75 16.09
C GLY A 87 -34.68 29.96 15.92
N LYS A 88 -33.36 29.77 15.96
CA LYS A 88 -32.38 30.82 15.67
C LYS A 88 -32.17 30.93 14.15
N ASN A 89 -33.08 31.62 13.48
CA ASN A 89 -33.07 31.81 12.02
C ASN A 89 -32.62 33.22 11.62
N ASP A 90 -31.66 33.77 12.37
CA ASP A 90 -31.06 35.07 12.08
C ASP A 90 -30.12 34.99 10.85
N SER A 91 -29.91 36.12 10.20
CA SER A 91 -29.09 36.23 9.00
C SER A 91 -27.63 35.75 9.27
N GLU A 92 -27.14 35.95 10.47
CA GLU A 92 -25.76 35.52 10.86
C GLU A 92 -25.65 34.00 10.90
N THR A 93 -26.63 33.31 11.48
CA THR A 93 -26.66 31.82 11.53
C THR A 93 -26.75 31.21 10.13
N LEU A 94 -27.56 31.83 9.25
CA LEU A 94 -27.66 31.38 7.85
C LEU A 94 -26.38 31.60 7.06
N HIS A 95 -25.74 32.76 7.23
CA HIS A 95 -24.42 33.00 6.62
C HIS A 95 -23.33 32.03 7.15
N ALA A 96 -23.36 31.76 8.45
CA ALA A 96 -22.40 30.80 9.05
C ALA A 96 -22.62 29.37 8.50
N LEU A 97 -23.87 28.99 8.23
CA LEU A 97 -24.21 27.72 7.60
C LEU A 97 -23.69 27.67 6.16
N ASP A 98 -23.95 28.70 5.36
CA ASP A 98 -23.50 28.78 3.96
C ASP A 98 -21.95 28.71 3.86
N GLN A 99 -21.25 29.43 4.76
CA GLN A 99 -19.80 29.33 4.86
C GLN A 99 -19.33 27.92 5.21
N ALA A 100 -19.98 27.26 6.17
CA ALA A 100 -19.59 25.93 6.59
C ALA A 100 -19.82 24.88 5.48
N VAL A 101 -20.90 25.02 4.70
CA VAL A 101 -21.16 24.18 3.51
C VAL A 101 -20.11 24.42 2.43
N SER A 102 -19.82 25.66 2.10
CA SER A 102 -18.79 26.01 1.11
C SER A 102 -17.39 25.49 1.51
N GLN A 103 -17.06 25.59 2.81
CA GLN A 103 -15.81 25.04 3.33
C GLN A 103 -15.78 23.51 3.22
N LEU A 104 -16.90 22.82 3.48
CA LEU A 104 -16.99 21.38 3.34
C LEU A 104 -16.77 20.95 1.89
N ASP A 105 -17.35 21.64 0.92
CA ASP A 105 -17.19 21.35 -0.51
C ASP A 105 -15.73 21.48 -0.95
N LEU A 106 -15.02 22.51 -0.49
CA LEU A 106 -13.58 22.67 -0.74
C LEU A 106 -12.77 21.51 -0.12
N LEU A 107 -13.01 21.17 1.13
CA LEU A 107 -12.31 20.09 1.83
C LEU A 107 -12.54 18.73 1.16
N VAL A 108 -13.76 18.47 0.68
CA VAL A 108 -14.09 17.24 -0.06
C VAL A 108 -13.34 17.19 -1.40
N SER A 109 -13.30 18.32 -2.13
CA SER A 109 -12.54 18.43 -3.38
C SER A 109 -11.04 18.19 -3.16
N ASP A 110 -10.47 18.79 -2.11
CA ASP A 110 -9.06 18.62 -1.76
C ASP A 110 -8.75 17.19 -1.31
N LEU A 111 -9.67 16.56 -0.58
CA LEU A 111 -9.56 15.16 -0.21
C LEU A 111 -9.55 14.25 -1.45
N GLN A 112 -10.47 14.47 -2.39
CA GLN A 112 -10.50 13.71 -3.66
C GLN A 112 -9.18 13.84 -4.42
N ASN A 113 -8.66 15.07 -4.55
CA ASN A 113 -7.38 15.34 -5.19
C ASN A 113 -6.22 14.64 -4.46
N SER A 114 -6.21 14.68 -3.13
CA SER A 114 -5.17 14.03 -2.32
C SER A 114 -5.22 12.50 -2.46
N VAL A 115 -6.41 11.92 -2.44
CA VAL A 115 -6.60 10.48 -2.68
C VAL A 115 -6.13 10.08 -4.09
N MET A 116 -6.46 10.87 -5.12
CA MET A 116 -5.96 10.63 -6.49
C MET A 116 -4.43 10.64 -6.53
N LYS A 117 -3.80 11.62 -5.88
CA LYS A 117 -2.32 11.72 -5.79
C LYS A 117 -1.67 10.51 -5.11
N THR A 118 -2.35 9.83 -4.17
CA THR A 118 -1.80 8.60 -3.55
C THR A 118 -1.62 7.45 -4.53
N ARG A 119 -2.39 7.43 -5.63
CA ARG A 119 -2.31 6.41 -6.67
C ARG A 119 -1.40 6.79 -7.83
N MET A 120 -0.99 8.06 -7.92
CA MET A 120 -0.12 8.53 -8.99
C MET A 120 1.29 7.95 -8.84
N GLN A 121 1.88 7.58 -9.97
CA GLN A 121 3.25 7.07 -10.08
C GLN A 121 3.97 7.77 -11.23
N PRO A 122 5.30 7.96 -11.11
CA PRO A 122 6.08 8.53 -12.21
C PRO A 122 6.04 7.60 -13.42
N ILE A 123 5.76 8.17 -14.60
CA ILE A 123 5.67 7.44 -15.88
C ILE A 123 7.01 6.83 -16.30
N GLY A 124 8.10 7.29 -15.72
CA GLY A 124 9.45 6.76 -15.96
C GLY A 124 9.55 5.25 -15.77
N ARG A 125 8.70 4.65 -14.93
CA ARG A 125 8.62 3.18 -14.79
C ARG A 125 8.21 2.49 -16.10
N LEU A 126 7.32 3.09 -16.85
CA LEU A 126 6.92 2.61 -18.17
C LEU A 126 8.08 2.76 -19.15
N PHE A 127 8.76 3.90 -19.12
CA PHE A 127 9.86 4.24 -20.03
C PHE A 127 11.11 3.36 -19.85
N GLN A 128 11.32 2.76 -18.69
CA GLN A 128 12.46 1.87 -18.45
C GLN A 128 12.57 0.68 -19.41
N LYS A 129 11.47 0.28 -20.02
CA LYS A 129 11.43 -0.85 -20.98
C LYS A 129 11.87 -0.43 -22.39
N TYR A 130 11.65 0.83 -22.78
CA TYR A 130 11.86 1.29 -24.16
C TYR A 130 13.30 1.28 -24.65
N PRO A 131 14.33 1.62 -23.85
CA PRO A 131 15.71 1.57 -24.31
C PRO A 131 16.13 0.18 -24.80
N ARG A 132 15.58 -0.87 -24.19
CA ARG A 132 15.85 -2.24 -24.64
C ARG A 132 15.13 -2.54 -25.96
N ILE A 133 13.84 -2.21 -26.04
CA ILE A 133 13.01 -2.45 -27.22
C ILE A 133 13.58 -1.68 -28.43
N ALA A 134 13.90 -0.39 -28.25
CA ALA A 134 14.50 0.43 -29.29
C ALA A 134 15.82 -0.13 -29.80
N ARG A 135 16.68 -0.61 -28.91
CA ARG A 135 17.96 -1.22 -29.28
C ARG A 135 17.78 -2.53 -30.04
N ASP A 136 16.83 -3.36 -29.63
CA ASP A 136 16.57 -4.64 -30.28
C ASP A 136 15.99 -4.41 -31.70
N LEU A 137 15.08 -3.45 -31.87
CA LEU A 137 14.54 -3.03 -33.15
C LEU A 137 15.60 -2.40 -34.07
N ALA A 138 16.44 -1.51 -33.50
CA ALA A 138 17.54 -0.89 -34.25
C ALA A 138 18.50 -1.95 -34.84
N ARG A 139 18.84 -2.97 -34.06
CA ARG A 139 19.67 -4.09 -34.50
C ARG A 139 19.01 -4.92 -35.61
N GLN A 140 17.72 -5.21 -35.49
CA GLN A 140 16.98 -5.95 -36.50
C GLN A 140 16.90 -5.20 -37.83
N LEU A 141 16.77 -3.88 -37.78
CA LEU A 141 16.65 -3.03 -38.97
C LEU A 141 18.02 -2.55 -39.48
N GLY A 142 19.12 -2.87 -38.79
CA GLY A 142 20.47 -2.43 -39.17
C GLY A 142 20.63 -0.91 -39.12
N LYS A 143 19.88 -0.23 -38.26
CA LYS A 143 19.89 1.23 -38.07
C LYS A 143 20.53 1.60 -36.77
N ASP A 144 21.20 2.75 -36.74
CA ASP A 144 21.65 3.40 -35.51
C ASP A 144 20.57 4.37 -35.03
N VAL A 145 20.08 4.16 -33.81
CA VAL A 145 18.95 4.92 -33.26
C VAL A 145 19.32 5.36 -31.84
N GLU A 146 19.19 6.65 -31.60
CA GLU A 146 19.29 7.24 -30.26
C GLU A 146 17.88 7.46 -29.72
N LEU A 147 17.61 6.91 -28.52
CA LEU A 147 16.34 7.10 -27.83
C LEU A 147 16.53 8.18 -26.73
N VAL A 148 15.84 9.30 -26.88
CA VAL A 148 15.78 10.35 -25.87
C VAL A 148 14.45 10.27 -25.16
N LEU A 149 14.48 10.17 -23.82
CA LEU A 149 13.30 10.16 -22.96
C LEU A 149 13.25 11.47 -22.19
N ALA A 150 12.06 12.06 -22.06
CA ALA A 150 11.84 13.30 -21.32
C ALA A 150 10.50 13.22 -20.57
N GLY A 151 10.41 13.89 -19.41
CA GLY A 151 9.19 13.91 -18.60
C GLY A 151 8.97 12.64 -17.77
N GLU A 152 10.02 11.92 -17.44
CA GLU A 152 9.96 10.67 -16.65
C GLU A 152 9.38 10.87 -15.26
N GLU A 153 9.51 12.08 -14.70
CA GLU A 153 8.99 12.49 -13.40
C GLU A 153 7.49 12.81 -13.42
N THR A 154 6.85 12.86 -14.60
CA THR A 154 5.42 13.15 -14.71
C THR A 154 4.61 12.07 -14.00
N GLU A 155 3.80 12.50 -13.04
CA GLU A 155 2.94 11.60 -12.27
C GLU A 155 1.63 11.30 -13.01
N VAL A 156 1.32 10.03 -13.16
CA VAL A 156 0.12 9.53 -13.85
C VAL A 156 -0.53 8.44 -12.99
N ASP A 157 -1.86 8.31 -13.08
CA ASP A 157 -2.58 7.24 -12.36
C ASP A 157 -2.07 5.86 -12.79
N LYS A 158 -1.94 4.97 -11.82
CA LYS A 158 -1.44 3.61 -12.05
C LYS A 158 -2.24 2.86 -13.13
N THR A 159 -3.56 3.02 -13.16
CA THR A 159 -4.41 2.36 -14.16
C THR A 159 -4.11 2.87 -15.57
N MET A 160 -3.90 4.19 -15.72
CA MET A 160 -3.51 4.76 -17.00
C MET A 160 -2.12 4.27 -17.46
N ILE A 161 -1.18 4.08 -16.55
CA ILE A 161 0.15 3.51 -16.88
C ILE A 161 0.01 2.08 -17.38
N GLU A 162 -0.86 1.28 -16.77
CA GLU A 162 -1.12 -0.10 -17.17
C GLU A 162 -1.82 -0.15 -18.55
N ASP A 163 -2.81 0.71 -18.78
CA ASP A 163 -3.54 0.81 -20.04
C ASP A 163 -2.66 1.33 -21.20
N LEU A 164 -1.69 2.20 -20.91
CA LEU A 164 -0.76 2.74 -21.90
C LEU A 164 0.39 1.79 -22.23
N ALA A 165 0.66 0.81 -21.39
CA ALA A 165 1.78 -0.10 -21.57
C ALA A 165 1.68 -0.90 -22.87
N ASP A 166 0.50 -1.39 -23.24
CA ASP A 166 0.28 -2.22 -24.41
C ASP A 166 0.29 -1.41 -25.73
N PRO A 167 -0.41 -0.26 -25.86
CA PRO A 167 -0.42 0.48 -27.13
C PRO A 167 0.91 1.20 -27.44
N LEU A 168 1.81 1.33 -26.46
CA LEU A 168 3.10 1.99 -26.65
C LEU A 168 4.25 1.00 -27.02
N ILE A 169 4.01 -0.29 -27.06
CA ILE A 169 4.94 -1.35 -27.45
C ILE A 169 4.62 -1.82 -28.87
#